data_e3de85090596fdc863d25e5c74a319b0
#
_entry.id   e3de85090596fdc863d25e5c74a319b0
#
_cell.length_a   1.000
_cell.length_b   1.000
_cell.length_c   1.000
_cell.angle_alpha   90.00
_cell.angle_beta   90.00
_cell.angle_gamma   90.00
#
_symmetry.space_group_name_H-M   'P 1'
#
loop_
_entity.id
_entity.type
_entity.pdbx_description
1 polymer ?
#
loop_
_entity_poly.entity_id
_entity_poly.type
_entity_poly.pdbx_seq_one_letter_code
_entity_poly.pdbx_strand_id
1 'polypeptide(L)'
;MRVRETFIKFPFYIVTHPFKGFDDMKQQKHGDMRFAVVILAVMGLLGILETAYTGFVVTGFFQAVPFVNVPWVLAMTYAPIMLFVVANWSVTTITDGKGSLREIFLVYCYAMYLSLFCTVIGIVVSNVVTVNEAAFALFFFAFGQISGLFYLFIGLVVVHEYTFAKAVLMAFLTILSMLIITFVSALFFSLLSNVIMFFYIVIAELNAHHLL
;
A
#
# COMPACT_ATOMS: atom_id res chain seq x y z
N MET A 1 15.66 -20.00 11.10
CA MET A 1 15.48 -18.69 11.78
C MET A 1 14.33 -18.81 12.77
N ARG A 2 14.49 -18.38 14.02
CA ARG A 2 13.41 -18.46 15.02
C ARG A 2 12.34 -17.41 14.64
N VAL A 3 11.07 -17.77 14.71
CA VAL A 3 9.90 -16.88 14.39
C VAL A 3 10.06 -15.50 15.03
N ARG A 4 10.48 -15.42 16.29
CA ARG A 4 10.72 -14.17 17.00
C ARG A 4 11.79 -13.27 16.35
N GLU A 5 12.78 -13.83 15.69
CA GLU A 5 13.82 -13.05 15.01
C GLU A 5 13.27 -12.41 13.74
N THR A 6 12.52 -13.17 12.96
CA THR A 6 11.94 -12.70 11.69
C THR A 6 10.81 -11.68 11.88
N PHE A 7 9.92 -11.88 12.87
CA PHE A 7 8.70 -11.09 12.99
C PHE A 7 8.77 -9.90 13.95
N ILE A 8 9.74 -9.92 14.89
CA ILE A 8 9.86 -8.85 15.89
C ILE A 8 11.21 -8.18 15.83
N LYS A 9 12.31 -8.94 15.97
CA LYS A 9 13.65 -8.34 16.12
C LYS A 9 14.11 -7.64 14.84
N PHE A 10 13.98 -8.29 13.70
CA PHE A 10 14.48 -7.75 12.44
C PHE A 10 13.68 -6.54 11.94
N PRO A 11 12.33 -6.52 11.95
CA PRO A 11 11.58 -5.31 11.63
C PRO A 11 11.87 -4.15 12.58
N PHE A 12 12.00 -4.43 13.89
CA PHE A 12 12.38 -3.41 14.86
C PHE A 12 13.80 -2.89 14.63
N TYR A 13 14.73 -3.75 14.21
CA TYR A 13 16.08 -3.34 13.82
C TYR A 13 16.06 -2.41 12.59
N ILE A 14 15.21 -2.68 11.58
CA ILE A 14 15.04 -1.78 10.45
C ILE A 14 14.52 -0.40 10.91
N VAL A 15 13.58 -0.36 11.84
CA VAL A 15 13.05 0.91 12.37
C VAL A 15 14.15 1.72 13.09
N THR A 16 15.03 1.07 13.85
CA THR A 16 16.10 1.76 14.59
C THR A 16 17.35 2.06 13.76
N HIS A 17 17.64 1.23 12.75
CA HIS A 17 18.83 1.34 11.89
C HIS A 17 18.44 1.17 10.41
N PRO A 18 17.69 2.11 9.80
CA PRO A 18 17.06 1.87 8.50
C PRO A 18 18.05 1.56 7.38
N PHE A 19 19.16 2.28 7.26
CA PHE A 19 20.13 2.03 6.20
C PHE A 19 20.78 0.64 6.32
N LYS A 20 21.24 0.26 7.51
CA LYS A 20 21.83 -1.05 7.73
C LYS A 20 20.81 -2.17 7.63
N GLY A 21 19.60 -1.96 8.16
CA GLY A 21 18.55 -2.96 8.14
C GLY A 21 18.11 -3.34 6.72
N PHE A 22 17.95 -2.36 5.83
CA PHE A 22 17.63 -2.62 4.42
C PHE A 22 18.83 -3.20 3.65
N ASP A 23 20.06 -2.83 4.00
CA ASP A 23 21.26 -3.42 3.43
C ASP A 23 21.40 -4.90 3.83
N ASP A 24 21.23 -5.23 5.11
CA ASP A 24 21.21 -6.61 5.60
C ASP A 24 20.06 -7.43 4.98
N MET A 25 18.89 -6.80 4.74
CA MET A 25 17.79 -7.43 4.05
C MET A 25 18.16 -7.86 2.63
N LYS A 26 18.90 -7.01 1.89
CA LYS A 26 19.35 -7.27 0.53
C LYS A 26 20.53 -8.23 0.48
N GLN A 27 21.63 -7.90 1.16
CA GLN A 27 22.92 -8.61 1.04
C GLN A 27 22.90 -9.96 1.77
N GLN A 28 22.39 -10.00 2.99
CA GLN A 28 22.35 -11.22 3.81
C GLN A 28 21.09 -12.06 3.57
N LYS A 29 20.19 -11.63 2.67
CA LYS A 29 18.89 -12.28 2.36
C LYS A 29 18.04 -12.53 3.62
N HIS A 30 18.16 -11.65 4.62
CA HIS A 30 17.36 -11.72 5.83
C HIS A 30 15.88 -11.34 5.60
N GLY A 31 15.53 -10.78 4.43
CA GLY A 31 14.15 -10.52 4.03
C GLY A 31 13.34 -11.80 3.84
N ASP A 32 12.38 -12.05 4.73
CA ASP A 32 11.52 -13.23 4.67
C ASP A 32 10.19 -12.87 4.00
N MET A 33 9.87 -13.60 2.91
CA MET A 33 8.60 -13.43 2.19
C MET A 33 7.38 -13.78 3.06
N ARG A 34 7.56 -14.67 4.05
CA ARG A 34 6.51 -15.01 5.03
C ARG A 34 6.13 -13.80 5.87
N PHE A 35 7.12 -13.01 6.28
CA PHE A 35 6.87 -11.75 6.98
C PHE A 35 6.07 -10.78 6.10
N ALA A 36 6.47 -10.60 4.84
CA ALA A 36 5.77 -9.71 3.91
C ALA A 36 4.31 -10.10 3.70
N VAL A 37 4.02 -11.39 3.54
CA VAL A 37 2.63 -11.90 3.40
C VAL A 37 1.82 -11.63 4.67
N VAL A 38 2.40 -11.85 5.85
CA VAL A 38 1.72 -11.56 7.13
C VAL A 38 1.45 -10.06 7.28
N ILE A 39 2.43 -9.20 6.98
CA ILE A 39 2.25 -7.74 7.02
C ILE A 39 1.16 -7.30 6.04
N LEU A 40 1.14 -7.85 4.83
CA LEU A 40 0.10 -7.54 3.85
C LEU A 40 -1.29 -7.94 4.38
N ALA A 41 -1.43 -9.13 4.99
CA ALA A 41 -2.68 -9.56 5.60
C ALA A 41 -3.09 -8.64 6.77
N VAL A 42 -2.14 -8.21 7.61
CA VAL A 42 -2.38 -7.25 8.68
C VAL A 42 -2.80 -5.89 8.14
N MET A 43 -2.19 -5.41 7.04
CA MET A 43 -2.60 -4.16 6.37
C MET A 43 -4.07 -4.23 5.90
N GLY A 44 -4.48 -5.32 5.27
CA GLY A 44 -5.88 -5.50 4.87
C GLY A 44 -6.84 -5.54 6.04
N LEU A 45 -6.47 -6.26 7.12
CA LEU A 45 -7.25 -6.31 8.35
C LEU A 45 -7.37 -4.92 8.99
N LEU A 46 -6.24 -4.20 9.11
CA LEU A 46 -6.25 -2.85 9.69
C LEU A 46 -7.02 -1.86 8.83
N GLY A 47 -6.99 -1.96 7.50
CA GLY A 47 -7.83 -1.14 6.62
C GLY A 47 -9.33 -1.35 6.88
N ILE A 48 -9.76 -2.59 7.13
CA ILE A 48 -11.14 -2.90 7.52
C ILE A 48 -11.44 -2.33 8.91
N LEU A 49 -10.54 -2.53 9.89
CA LEU A 49 -10.72 -2.04 11.26
C LEU A 49 -10.72 -0.50 11.31
N GLU A 50 -9.86 0.16 10.55
CA GLU A 50 -9.82 1.62 10.43
C GLU A 50 -11.15 2.15 9.90
N THR A 51 -11.67 1.56 8.82
CA THR A 51 -12.97 1.97 8.26
C THR A 51 -14.15 1.70 9.20
N ALA A 52 -14.09 0.59 9.97
CA ALA A 52 -15.19 0.16 10.83
C ALA A 52 -15.18 0.83 12.20
N TYR A 53 -14.00 1.06 12.76
CA TYR A 53 -13.81 1.38 14.19
C TYR A 53 -13.11 2.71 14.46
N THR A 54 -12.77 3.51 13.43
CA THR A 54 -12.29 4.88 13.68
C THR A 54 -13.41 5.70 14.31
N GLY A 55 -13.10 6.36 15.42
CA GLY A 55 -14.08 7.08 16.23
C GLY A 55 -14.82 8.18 15.43
N PHE A 56 -16.09 8.38 15.75
CA PHE A 56 -16.98 9.36 15.11
C PHE A 56 -16.38 10.78 15.05
N VAL A 57 -15.60 11.14 16.03
CA VAL A 57 -14.94 12.45 16.12
C VAL A 57 -13.99 12.69 14.91
N VAL A 58 -13.32 11.65 14.45
CA VAL A 58 -12.41 11.69 13.30
C VAL A 58 -13.15 11.46 11.99
N THR A 59 -14.06 10.48 11.95
CA THR A 59 -14.83 10.15 10.75
C THR A 59 -15.82 11.24 10.35
N GLY A 60 -16.37 11.99 11.31
CA GLY A 60 -17.24 13.13 11.05
C GLY A 60 -16.58 14.22 10.19
N PHE A 61 -15.26 14.33 10.19
CA PHE A 61 -14.52 15.20 9.28
C PHE A 61 -14.39 14.62 7.86
N PHE A 62 -14.50 13.29 7.69
CA PHE A 62 -14.27 12.59 6.42
C PHE A 62 -15.52 11.86 5.89
N GLN A 63 -16.71 12.14 6.40
CA GLN A 63 -17.99 11.44 6.13
C GLN A 63 -17.97 9.97 6.57
N ALA A 64 -18.70 9.67 7.65
CA ALA A 64 -18.91 8.30 8.11
C ALA A 64 -19.60 7.46 7.02
N VAL A 65 -18.94 6.41 6.57
CA VAL A 65 -19.55 5.45 5.65
C VAL A 65 -20.43 4.53 6.49
N PRO A 66 -21.76 4.49 6.30
CA PRO A 66 -22.68 3.73 7.17
C PRO A 66 -22.48 2.22 7.08
N PHE A 67 -21.82 1.73 6.02
CA PHE A 67 -21.55 0.31 5.81
C PHE A 67 -20.14 0.09 5.29
N VAL A 68 -19.41 -0.85 5.91
CA VAL A 68 -18.07 -1.25 5.46
C VAL A 68 -18.20 -2.20 4.27
N ASN A 69 -17.85 -1.71 3.10
CA ASN A 69 -17.70 -2.56 1.91
C ASN A 69 -16.32 -3.21 1.93
N VAL A 70 -16.23 -4.40 2.56
CA VAL A 70 -14.97 -5.13 2.74
C VAL A 70 -14.20 -5.35 1.42
N PRO A 71 -14.82 -5.85 0.32
CA PRO A 71 -14.15 -5.97 -0.97
C PRO A 71 -13.54 -4.66 -1.47
N TRP A 72 -14.26 -3.55 -1.32
CA TRP A 72 -13.78 -2.23 -1.71
C TRP A 72 -12.58 -1.77 -0.88
N VAL A 73 -12.66 -1.93 0.44
CA VAL A 73 -11.55 -1.58 1.34
C VAL A 73 -10.29 -2.39 1.01
N LEU A 74 -10.43 -3.70 0.78
CA LEU A 74 -9.31 -4.53 0.39
C LEU A 74 -8.72 -4.13 -0.98
N ALA A 75 -9.59 -3.81 -1.95
CA ALA A 75 -9.15 -3.33 -3.25
C ALA A 75 -8.37 -2.00 -3.11
N MET A 76 -8.88 -1.05 -2.32
CA MET A 76 -8.21 0.23 -2.07
C MET A 76 -6.92 0.09 -1.27
N THR A 77 -6.80 -0.93 -0.43
CA THR A 77 -5.55 -1.24 0.28
C THR A 77 -4.51 -1.87 -0.64
N TYR A 78 -4.88 -2.89 -1.42
CA TYR A 78 -3.90 -3.69 -2.16
C TYR A 78 -3.57 -3.15 -3.55
N ALA A 79 -4.52 -2.53 -4.24
CA ALA A 79 -4.27 -2.03 -5.60
C ALA A 79 -3.16 -0.97 -5.65
N PRO A 80 -3.11 0.05 -4.76
CA PRO A 80 -2.01 1.00 -4.75
C PRO A 80 -0.65 0.35 -4.43
N ILE A 81 -0.62 -0.67 -3.56
CA ILE A 81 0.60 -1.40 -3.21
C ILE A 81 1.16 -2.11 -4.45
N MET A 82 0.32 -2.89 -5.13
CA MET A 82 0.73 -3.61 -6.32
C MET A 82 1.11 -2.68 -7.45
N LEU A 83 0.33 -1.60 -7.64
CA LEU A 83 0.63 -0.56 -8.62
C LEU A 83 2.00 0.08 -8.35
N PHE A 84 2.29 0.44 -7.10
CA PHE A 84 3.58 1.01 -6.73
C PHE A 84 4.74 0.05 -7.01
N VAL A 85 4.63 -1.23 -6.58
CA VAL A 85 5.68 -2.23 -6.76
C VAL A 85 5.97 -2.46 -8.25
N VAL A 86 4.93 -2.59 -9.08
CA VAL A 86 5.07 -2.79 -10.52
C VAL A 86 5.62 -1.54 -11.20
N ALA A 87 5.11 -0.34 -10.87
CA ALA A 87 5.57 0.92 -11.43
C ALA A 87 7.03 1.20 -11.09
N ASN A 88 7.42 1.03 -9.83
CA ASN A 88 8.79 1.21 -9.39
C ASN A 88 9.73 0.22 -10.09
N TRP A 89 9.37 -1.06 -10.14
CA TRP A 89 10.16 -2.06 -10.83
C TRP A 89 10.31 -1.75 -12.33
N SER A 90 9.24 -1.31 -13.00
CA SER A 90 9.28 -0.94 -14.43
C SER A 90 10.24 0.22 -14.68
N VAL A 91 10.15 1.29 -13.89
CA VAL A 91 11.03 2.45 -14.00
C VAL A 91 12.48 2.08 -13.72
N THR A 92 12.72 1.33 -12.64
CA THR A 92 14.08 0.98 -12.23
C THR A 92 14.73 -0.03 -13.15
N THR A 93 13.96 -0.90 -13.82
CA THR A 93 14.49 -1.80 -14.87
C THR A 93 15.00 -1.04 -16.08
N ILE A 94 14.36 0.08 -16.46
CA ILE A 94 14.80 0.92 -17.59
C ILE A 94 16.01 1.79 -17.22
N THR A 95 16.18 2.13 -15.93
CA THR A 95 17.16 3.10 -15.44
C THR A 95 18.33 2.46 -14.67
N ASP A 96 18.65 1.20 -14.97
CA ASP A 96 19.75 0.43 -14.33
C ASP A 96 19.64 0.33 -12.81
N GLY A 97 18.42 0.20 -12.29
CA GLY A 97 18.21 -0.12 -10.88
C GLY A 97 18.53 -1.59 -10.57
N LYS A 98 19.16 -1.84 -9.41
CA LYS A 98 19.60 -3.19 -9.04
C LYS A 98 18.53 -4.00 -8.30
N GLY A 99 17.45 -3.37 -7.84
CA GLY A 99 16.40 -4.02 -7.07
C GLY A 99 15.50 -4.92 -7.92
N SER A 100 15.28 -6.14 -7.49
CA SER A 100 14.29 -7.05 -8.06
C SER A 100 12.87 -6.71 -7.57
N LEU A 101 11.84 -7.12 -8.31
CA LEU A 101 10.43 -6.96 -7.92
C LEU A 101 10.15 -7.51 -6.51
N ARG A 102 10.76 -8.67 -6.17
CA ARG A 102 10.67 -9.27 -4.84
C ARG A 102 11.26 -8.36 -3.75
N GLU A 103 12.40 -7.76 -4.01
CA GLU A 103 13.07 -6.87 -3.03
C GLU A 103 12.30 -5.58 -2.83
N ILE A 104 11.74 -4.98 -3.89
CA ILE A 104 10.87 -3.80 -3.81
C ILE A 104 9.62 -4.11 -2.96
N PHE A 105 9.01 -5.26 -3.17
CA PHE A 105 7.87 -5.70 -2.37
C PHE A 105 8.22 -5.92 -0.89
N LEU A 106 9.37 -6.54 -0.60
CA LEU A 106 9.88 -6.69 0.77
C LEU A 106 10.14 -5.32 1.41
N VAL A 107 10.82 -4.42 0.70
CA VAL A 107 11.05 -3.04 1.18
C VAL A 107 9.75 -2.38 1.59
N TYR A 108 8.71 -2.47 0.74
CA TYR A 108 7.41 -1.90 1.04
C TYR A 108 6.83 -2.47 2.34
N CYS A 109 6.80 -3.79 2.49
CA CYS A 109 6.23 -4.43 3.68
C CYS A 109 6.99 -4.10 4.96
N TYR A 110 8.33 -4.08 4.92
CA TYR A 110 9.14 -3.72 6.08
C TYR A 110 9.03 -2.23 6.42
N ALA A 111 8.93 -1.36 5.42
CA ALA A 111 8.76 0.08 5.61
C ALA A 111 7.45 0.43 6.33
N MET A 112 6.37 -0.30 6.03
CA MET A 112 5.06 -0.05 6.63
C MET A 112 4.91 -0.59 8.07
N TYR A 113 5.91 -1.31 8.59
CA TYR A 113 5.83 -1.92 9.92
C TYR A 113 5.50 -0.92 11.03
N LEU A 114 6.18 0.23 11.08
CA LEU A 114 5.90 1.27 12.08
C LEU A 114 4.53 1.94 11.84
N SER A 115 4.16 2.16 10.59
CA SER A 115 2.85 2.72 10.21
C SER A 115 1.70 1.90 10.77
N LEU A 116 1.78 0.57 10.73
CA LEU A 116 0.74 -0.31 11.26
C LEU A 116 0.53 -0.11 12.77
N PHE A 117 1.59 0.04 13.55
CA PHE A 117 1.48 0.34 14.99
C PHE A 117 0.81 1.70 15.22
N CYS A 118 1.20 2.71 14.46
CA CYS A 118 0.60 4.03 14.55
C CYS A 118 -0.88 4.01 14.19
N THR A 119 -1.28 3.25 13.18
CA THR A 119 -2.69 3.07 12.80
C THR A 119 -3.50 2.44 13.93
N VAL A 120 -2.98 1.38 14.57
CA VAL A 120 -3.66 0.76 15.73
C VAL A 120 -3.84 1.77 16.86
N ILE A 121 -2.78 2.53 17.20
CA ILE A 121 -2.87 3.57 18.24
C ILE A 121 -3.86 4.66 17.81
N GLY A 122 -3.83 5.10 16.56
CA GLY A 122 -4.76 6.09 16.02
C GLY A 122 -6.22 5.66 16.14
N ILE A 123 -6.55 4.40 15.81
CA ILE A 123 -7.90 3.84 15.96
C ILE A 123 -8.31 3.88 17.44
N VAL A 124 -7.48 3.39 18.36
CA VAL A 124 -7.79 3.37 19.80
C VAL A 124 -7.99 4.79 20.33
N VAL A 125 -7.06 5.69 20.04
CA VAL A 125 -7.12 7.10 20.48
C VAL A 125 -8.36 7.79 19.93
N SER A 126 -8.73 7.55 18.67
CA SER A 126 -9.91 8.16 18.02
C SER A 126 -11.23 7.87 18.75
N ASN A 127 -11.31 6.77 19.51
CA ASN A 127 -12.51 6.39 20.26
C ASN A 127 -12.54 6.94 21.71
N VAL A 128 -11.45 7.53 22.17
CA VAL A 128 -11.33 8.04 23.57
C VAL A 128 -11.32 9.57 23.59
N VAL A 129 -10.85 10.22 22.52
CA VAL A 129 -10.70 11.68 22.46
C VAL A 129 -12.01 12.40 22.18
N THR A 130 -12.10 13.64 22.68
CA THR A 130 -13.20 14.59 22.38
C THR A 130 -12.94 15.31 21.07
N VAL A 131 -13.96 16.05 20.56
CA VAL A 131 -13.84 16.83 19.30
C VAL A 131 -12.65 17.80 19.32
N ASN A 132 -12.41 18.45 20.47
CA ASN A 132 -11.30 19.39 20.63
C ASN A 132 -9.92 18.70 20.64
N GLU A 133 -9.88 17.42 20.89
CA GLU A 133 -8.66 16.60 20.99
C GLU A 133 -8.46 15.68 19.77
N ALA A 134 -9.33 15.75 18.76
CA ALA A 134 -9.26 14.91 17.55
C ALA A 134 -7.88 14.98 16.86
N ALA A 135 -7.16 16.09 17.03
CA ALA A 135 -5.81 16.29 16.52
C ALA A 135 -4.82 15.22 17.00
N PHE A 136 -5.00 14.64 18.21
CA PHE A 136 -4.13 13.56 18.70
C PHE A 136 -4.30 12.28 17.89
N ALA A 137 -5.53 11.88 17.56
CA ALA A 137 -5.77 10.72 16.72
C ALA A 137 -5.21 10.94 15.30
N LEU A 138 -5.50 12.09 14.70
CA LEU A 138 -4.98 12.50 13.40
C LEU A 138 -3.45 12.52 13.35
N PHE A 139 -2.80 12.94 14.44
CA PHE A 139 -1.35 12.90 14.56
C PHE A 139 -0.80 11.47 14.39
N PHE A 140 -1.38 10.47 15.05
CA PHE A 140 -0.90 9.09 14.91
C PHE A 140 -1.10 8.55 13.50
N PHE A 141 -2.22 8.82 12.84
CA PHE A 141 -2.42 8.43 11.44
C PHE A 141 -1.42 9.12 10.51
N ALA A 142 -1.26 10.44 10.63
CA ALA A 142 -0.33 11.21 9.81
C ALA A 142 1.13 10.79 10.05
N PHE A 143 1.54 10.63 11.31
CA PHE A 143 2.88 10.19 11.67
C PHE A 143 3.17 8.79 11.12
N GLY A 144 2.20 7.87 11.22
CA GLY A 144 2.30 6.54 10.63
C GLY A 144 2.55 6.59 9.13
N GLN A 145 1.76 7.37 8.38
CA GLN A 145 1.91 7.52 6.93
C GLN A 145 3.25 8.17 6.55
N ILE A 146 3.63 9.24 7.21
CA ILE A 146 4.90 9.94 6.94
C ILE A 146 6.10 9.03 7.25
N SER A 147 6.06 8.30 8.37
CA SER A 147 7.13 7.37 8.72
C SER A 147 7.23 6.22 7.71
N GLY A 148 6.10 5.64 7.27
CA GLY A 148 6.07 4.61 6.25
C GLY A 148 6.72 5.07 4.95
N LEU A 149 6.37 6.27 4.47
CA LEU A 149 6.97 6.86 3.27
C LEU A 149 8.48 7.13 3.45
N PHE A 150 8.90 7.58 4.61
CA PHE A 150 10.31 7.81 4.94
C PHE A 150 11.12 6.51 4.89
N TYR A 151 10.65 5.44 5.56
CA TYR A 151 11.33 4.14 5.51
C TYR A 151 11.28 3.53 4.11
N LEU A 152 10.19 3.69 3.36
CA LEU A 152 10.08 3.25 1.98
C LEU A 152 11.13 3.92 1.10
N PHE A 153 11.29 5.24 1.21
CA PHE A 153 12.30 5.99 0.46
C PHE A 153 13.71 5.50 0.79
N ILE A 154 14.07 5.35 2.07
CA ILE A 154 15.39 4.82 2.47
C ILE A 154 15.60 3.40 1.92
N GLY A 155 14.60 2.53 2.05
CA GLY A 155 14.69 1.16 1.56
C GLY A 155 14.93 1.10 0.05
N LEU A 156 14.28 1.96 -0.73
CA LEU A 156 14.51 2.04 -2.18
C LEU A 156 15.91 2.57 -2.51
N VAL A 157 16.41 3.59 -1.80
CA VAL A 157 17.78 4.10 -1.95
C VAL A 157 18.79 2.97 -1.76
N VAL A 158 18.65 2.20 -0.70
CA VAL A 158 19.58 1.11 -0.34
C VAL A 158 19.46 -0.05 -1.33
N VAL A 159 18.25 -0.51 -1.64
CA VAL A 159 18.06 -1.68 -2.51
C VAL A 159 18.50 -1.41 -3.94
N HIS A 160 18.27 -0.22 -4.46
CA HIS A 160 18.73 0.15 -5.80
C HIS A 160 20.16 0.71 -5.84
N GLU A 161 20.79 0.93 -4.68
CA GLU A 161 22.13 1.54 -4.56
C GLU A 161 22.21 2.92 -5.23
N TYR A 162 21.15 3.70 -5.06
CA TYR A 162 21.08 5.02 -5.65
C TYR A 162 21.77 6.09 -4.82
N THR A 163 22.31 7.11 -5.49
CA THR A 163 22.61 8.39 -4.83
C THR A 163 21.29 9.07 -4.46
N PHE A 164 21.31 9.95 -3.47
CA PHE A 164 20.11 10.66 -3.01
C PHE A 164 19.38 11.39 -4.16
N ALA A 165 20.11 12.14 -5.00
CA ALA A 165 19.53 12.85 -6.13
C ALA A 165 18.87 11.89 -7.15
N LYS A 166 19.53 10.77 -7.47
CA LYS A 166 18.95 9.73 -8.35
C LYS A 166 17.70 9.12 -7.72
N ALA A 167 17.70 8.86 -6.42
CA ALA A 167 16.55 8.30 -5.72
C ALA A 167 15.32 9.22 -5.76
N VAL A 168 15.50 10.53 -5.56
CA VAL A 168 14.41 11.51 -5.69
C VAL A 168 13.85 11.52 -7.12
N LEU A 169 14.71 11.52 -8.12
CA LEU A 169 14.28 11.45 -9.52
C LEU A 169 13.50 10.16 -9.80
N MET A 170 13.99 9.00 -9.31
CA MET A 170 13.32 7.71 -9.49
C MET A 170 11.98 7.64 -8.77
N ALA A 171 11.86 8.24 -7.59
CA ALA A 171 10.60 8.35 -6.88
C ALA A 171 9.58 9.16 -7.68
N PHE A 172 9.98 10.30 -8.24
CA PHE A 172 9.13 11.10 -9.14
C PHE A 172 8.70 10.33 -10.38
N LEU A 173 9.63 9.66 -11.07
CA LEU A 173 9.32 8.84 -12.23
C LEU A 173 8.41 7.65 -11.87
N THR A 174 8.54 7.07 -10.69
CA THR A 174 7.64 6.02 -10.20
C THR A 174 6.21 6.55 -10.06
N ILE A 175 6.01 7.73 -9.47
CA ILE A 175 4.69 8.36 -9.36
C ILE A 175 4.11 8.61 -10.75
N LEU A 176 4.90 9.16 -11.67
CA LEU A 176 4.47 9.39 -13.05
C LEU A 176 4.07 8.07 -13.75
N SER A 177 4.87 7.01 -13.55
CA SER A 177 4.56 5.67 -14.07
C SER A 177 3.26 5.11 -13.49
N MET A 178 3.01 5.30 -12.18
CA MET A 178 1.74 4.91 -11.56
C MET A 178 0.55 5.61 -12.22
N LEU A 179 0.66 6.91 -12.49
CA LEU A 179 -0.39 7.68 -13.18
C LEU A 179 -0.65 7.15 -14.59
N ILE A 180 0.41 6.89 -15.36
CA ILE A 180 0.31 6.34 -16.71
C ILE A 180 -0.36 4.96 -16.69
N ILE A 181 0.10 4.05 -15.83
CA ILE A 181 -0.47 2.70 -15.72
C ILE A 181 -1.95 2.77 -15.33
N THR A 182 -2.31 3.62 -14.38
CA THR A 182 -3.70 3.81 -13.94
C THR A 182 -4.56 4.33 -15.10
N PHE A 183 -4.08 5.33 -15.83
CA PHE A 183 -4.78 5.90 -16.97
C PHE A 183 -5.01 4.87 -18.09
N VAL A 184 -3.97 4.14 -18.48
CA VAL A 184 -4.07 3.09 -19.52
C VAL A 184 -5.00 1.97 -19.06
N SER A 185 -4.92 1.56 -17.78
CA SER A 185 -5.83 0.56 -17.22
C SER A 185 -7.29 1.03 -17.24
N ALA A 186 -7.54 2.29 -16.89
CA ALA A 186 -8.90 2.85 -16.95
C ALA A 186 -9.47 2.86 -18.38
N LEU A 187 -8.65 3.25 -19.38
CA LEU A 187 -9.06 3.18 -20.80
C LEU A 187 -9.35 1.74 -21.23
N PHE A 188 -8.49 0.79 -20.84
CA PHE A 188 -8.69 -0.61 -21.18
C PHE A 188 -9.99 -1.16 -20.58
N PHE A 189 -10.27 -0.92 -19.31
CA PHE A 189 -11.51 -1.35 -18.68
C PHE A 189 -12.75 -0.66 -19.26
N SER A 190 -12.64 0.61 -19.65
CA SER A 190 -13.72 1.31 -20.34
C SER A 190 -14.06 0.67 -21.69
N LEU A 191 -13.04 0.35 -22.49
CA LEU A 191 -13.25 -0.36 -23.77
C LEU A 191 -13.85 -1.75 -23.55
N LEU A 192 -13.32 -2.50 -22.57
CA LEU A 192 -13.83 -3.82 -22.24
C LEU A 192 -15.31 -3.78 -21.81
N SER A 193 -15.67 -2.82 -20.97
CA SER A 193 -17.05 -2.59 -20.54
C SER A 193 -17.99 -2.31 -21.73
N ASN A 194 -17.58 -1.51 -22.70
CA ASN A 194 -18.35 -1.23 -23.90
C ASN A 194 -18.57 -2.48 -24.76
N VAL A 195 -17.55 -3.32 -24.90
CA VAL A 195 -17.64 -4.60 -25.62
C VAL A 195 -18.62 -5.56 -24.92
N ILE A 196 -18.50 -5.70 -23.59
CA ILE A 196 -19.41 -6.55 -22.79
C ILE A 196 -20.85 -6.05 -22.91
N MET A 197 -21.07 -4.72 -22.80
CA MET A 197 -22.40 -4.13 -22.93
C MET A 197 -23.00 -4.37 -24.32
N PHE A 198 -22.20 -4.27 -25.38
CA PHE A 198 -22.65 -4.59 -26.74
C PHE A 198 -23.18 -6.03 -26.84
N PHE A 199 -22.40 -7.02 -26.36
CA PHE A 199 -22.84 -8.42 -26.37
C PHE A 199 -24.10 -8.65 -25.52
N TYR A 200 -24.19 -8.01 -24.36
CA TYR A 200 -25.36 -8.07 -23.51
C TYR A 200 -26.63 -7.57 -24.22
N ILE A 201 -26.55 -6.44 -24.92
CA ILE A 201 -27.67 -5.85 -25.68
C ILE A 201 -28.09 -6.79 -26.82
N VAL A 202 -27.11 -7.32 -27.60
CA VAL A 202 -27.43 -8.23 -28.71
C VAL A 202 -28.12 -9.50 -28.20
N ILE A 203 -27.65 -10.09 -27.12
CA ILE A 203 -28.27 -11.30 -26.53
C ILE A 203 -29.66 -10.99 -25.99
N ALA A 204 -29.87 -9.84 -25.34
CA ALA A 204 -31.15 -9.42 -24.84
C ALA A 204 -32.18 -9.22 -25.98
N GLU A 205 -31.75 -8.65 -27.10
CA GLU A 205 -32.60 -8.41 -28.27
C GLU A 205 -32.97 -9.71 -28.99
N LEU A 206 -32.01 -10.65 -29.13
CA LEU A 206 -32.28 -11.97 -29.68
C LEU A 206 -33.30 -12.76 -28.82
N ASN A 207 -33.14 -12.71 -27.50
CA ASN A 207 -34.10 -13.36 -26.59
C ASN A 207 -35.52 -12.72 -26.66
N ALA A 208 -35.62 -11.40 -26.84
CA ALA A 208 -36.87 -10.73 -27.00
C ALA A 208 -37.61 -11.13 -28.31
N HIS A 209 -36.86 -11.35 -29.40
CA HIS A 209 -37.41 -11.84 -30.67
C HIS A 209 -37.85 -13.30 -30.64
N HIS A 210 -37.31 -14.14 -29.73
CA HIS A 210 -37.75 -15.53 -29.57
C HIS A 210 -39.04 -15.68 -28.72
N LEU A 211 -39.50 -14.61 -28.09
CA LEU A 211 -40.70 -14.59 -27.25
C LEU A 211 -41.93 -13.96 -27.95
N LEU A 212 -41.77 -13.51 -29.20
CA LEU A 212 -42.82 -13.06 -30.11
C LEU A 212 -43.14 -14.10 -31.17
#